data_4cdfec22ade051fa39133538300a9263
#
_entry.id   4cdfec22ade051fa39133538300a9263
#
_cell.length_a   1.000
_cell.length_b   1.000
_cell.length_c   1.000
_cell.angle_alpha   90.00
_cell.angle_beta   90.00
_cell.angle_gamma   90.00
#
_symmetry.space_group_name_H-M   'P 1'
#
loop_
_entity.id
_entity.type
_entity.pdbx_description
1 polymer ?
#
loop_
_entity_poly.entity_id
_entity_poly.type
_entity_poly.pdbx_seq_one_letter_code
_entity_poly.pdbx_strand_id
1 'polypeptide(L)'
;MGRLKNHRKNILIFAFFFLLPFLFYYDTTPMRGILGEGDSFLYHFPYRLFSITLFKKGVIPLWNPYLLCGFPQLAALQTSVLYPPNIFFFSLFPPVIAFNLTVLFHFSLAGLFTYLYMRELKSSTTSALFSGVAYMFCGFLVIWVKNTNVQHSLAWLPFILFLLEKIKNEKKFIYVILGSFSFAMLILAGYPQILTYTTMVILFYIAYITILAKKDRFVILLYGILILVLGSLLGSIQLIPTKELVDLSIRAKITSDIPRVSFSSFKLSYLITFLFPYFFGSPNPGFYPAYNVLIKNFFFKAVGYIGILPLLFTFTALLKRKDEEYIVLFWVSISLLAFLLAMGNNTPLFPIICQIPFLNRFFNLSLSMCIPDFAIAILGGLGLEYLISGRRIDIRKKSAVFLIIALSLIVAIECLILGKTITGEMGHSYREKLGEILVITNPAIYMPILFMILAGIIYWFLSVRPRNRTGHVILIVILFADLFFFGHFLYQHSVKVDEFIHKDKNPPIFKFFRET
;
A
#
# COMPACT_ATOMS: atom_id res chain seq x y z
N MET A 1 -22.46 -31.36 9.39
CA MET A 1 -21.24 -31.46 8.57
C MET A 1 -20.91 -30.15 7.81
N GLY A 2 -21.83 -29.47 7.15
CA GLY A 2 -21.53 -28.23 6.37
C GLY A 2 -20.99 -27.06 7.20
N ARG A 3 -21.53 -26.80 8.40
CA ARG A 3 -21.07 -25.71 9.29
C ARG A 3 -19.61 -25.92 9.78
N LEU A 4 -19.25 -27.15 10.14
CA LEU A 4 -17.88 -27.49 10.56
C LEU A 4 -16.86 -27.34 9.42
N LYS A 5 -17.25 -27.70 8.18
CA LYS A 5 -16.40 -27.56 7.00
C LYS A 5 -16.15 -26.09 6.65
N ASN A 6 -17.18 -25.24 6.77
CA ASN A 6 -17.05 -23.80 6.57
C ASN A 6 -16.20 -23.16 7.67
N HIS A 7 -16.34 -23.58 8.92
CA HIS A 7 -15.55 -23.06 10.04
C HIS A 7 -14.05 -23.35 9.85
N ARG A 8 -13.70 -24.62 9.52
CA ARG A 8 -12.30 -25.01 9.22
C ARG A 8 -11.71 -24.20 8.05
N LYS A 9 -12.50 -23.98 6.99
CA LYS A 9 -12.06 -23.16 5.85
C LYS A 9 -11.74 -21.73 6.27
N ASN A 10 -12.57 -21.12 7.11
CA ASN A 10 -12.35 -19.75 7.57
C ASN A 10 -11.10 -19.66 8.46
N ILE A 11 -10.87 -20.64 9.34
CA ILE A 11 -9.64 -20.70 10.16
C ILE A 11 -8.40 -20.80 9.27
N LEU A 12 -8.43 -21.66 8.23
CA LEU A 12 -7.30 -21.82 7.31
C LEU A 12 -7.01 -20.52 6.53
N ILE A 13 -8.04 -19.79 6.09
CA ILE A 13 -7.87 -18.51 5.41
C ILE A 13 -7.28 -17.46 6.35
N PHE A 14 -7.78 -17.42 7.59
CA PHE A 14 -7.25 -16.54 8.62
C PHE A 14 -5.76 -16.85 8.87
N ALA A 15 -5.44 -18.11 9.15
CA ALA A 15 -4.08 -18.57 9.37
C ALA A 15 -3.17 -18.26 8.16
N PHE A 16 -3.66 -18.44 6.93
CA PHE A 16 -2.93 -18.11 5.72
C PHE A 16 -2.48 -16.64 5.71
N PHE A 17 -3.41 -15.68 5.90
CA PHE A 17 -3.06 -14.26 5.89
C PHE A 17 -2.17 -13.85 7.08
N PHE A 18 -2.27 -14.51 8.22
CA PHE A 18 -1.45 -14.20 9.38
C PHE A 18 -0.04 -14.81 9.32
N LEU A 19 0.14 -15.95 8.64
CA LEU A 19 1.44 -16.60 8.50
C LEU A 19 2.25 -16.08 7.31
N LEU A 20 1.57 -15.63 6.26
CA LEU A 20 2.22 -15.24 5.01
C LEU A 20 3.23 -14.07 5.17
N PRO A 21 3.00 -13.02 6.00
CA PRO A 21 4.01 -11.98 6.24
C PRO A 21 5.27 -12.49 6.93
N PHE A 22 5.17 -13.51 7.80
CA PHE A 22 6.35 -14.12 8.42
C PHE A 22 7.19 -14.88 7.40
N LEU A 23 6.55 -15.49 6.39
CA LEU A 23 7.26 -16.12 5.28
C LEU A 23 7.88 -15.06 4.36
N PHE A 24 7.19 -13.95 4.10
CA PHE A 24 7.67 -12.88 3.24
C PHE A 24 8.90 -12.17 3.83
N TYR A 25 8.93 -11.97 5.14
CA TYR A 25 10.02 -11.34 5.88
C TYR A 25 10.79 -12.36 6.74
N TYR A 26 11.04 -13.57 6.19
CA TYR A 26 11.63 -14.70 6.95
C TYR A 26 13.02 -14.40 7.49
N ASP A 27 13.80 -13.58 6.82
CA ASP A 27 15.15 -13.15 7.19
C ASP A 27 15.17 -12.16 8.39
N THR A 28 14.05 -11.44 8.59
CA THR A 28 13.84 -10.55 9.73
C THR A 28 13.07 -11.21 10.87
N THR A 29 12.51 -12.41 10.64
CA THR A 29 11.70 -13.16 11.62
C THR A 29 12.45 -13.50 12.91
N PRO A 30 13.79 -13.68 12.97
CA PRO A 30 14.51 -13.85 14.23
C PRO A 30 14.45 -12.62 15.13
N MET A 31 13.87 -11.50 14.67
CA MET A 31 13.56 -10.30 15.47
C MET A 31 14.80 -9.68 16.13
N ARG A 32 15.97 -9.82 15.51
CA ARG A 32 17.24 -9.26 15.96
C ARG A 32 17.45 -7.80 15.55
N GLY A 33 16.58 -7.27 14.69
CA GLY A 33 16.61 -5.88 14.21
C GLY A 33 15.21 -5.37 13.91
N ILE A 34 15.08 -4.08 13.63
CA ILE A 34 13.84 -3.42 13.29
C ILE A 34 13.56 -3.59 11.81
N LEU A 35 12.35 -4.06 11.48
CA LEU A 35 11.88 -4.15 10.12
C LEU A 35 11.69 -2.73 9.54
N GLY A 36 12.43 -2.42 8.48
CA GLY A 36 12.41 -1.12 7.82
C GLY A 36 13.59 -0.23 8.18
N GLU A 37 13.82 0.75 7.33
CA GLU A 37 14.89 1.74 7.42
C GLU A 37 14.33 3.16 7.63
N GLY A 38 15.19 4.15 7.72
CA GLY A 38 14.83 5.57 7.73
C GLY A 38 13.89 5.93 8.88
N ASP A 39 12.71 6.45 8.56
CA ASP A 39 11.75 6.97 9.55
C ASP A 39 11.26 5.88 10.52
N SER A 40 11.19 4.62 10.10
CA SER A 40 10.79 3.52 11.00
C SER A 40 11.74 3.37 12.16
N PHE A 41 13.02 3.46 11.91
CA PHE A 41 14.06 3.36 12.91
C PHE A 41 14.31 4.69 13.64
N LEU A 42 14.45 5.80 12.88
CA LEU A 42 14.86 7.10 13.44
C LEU A 42 13.71 7.86 14.12
N TYR A 43 12.46 7.56 13.73
CA TYR A 43 11.30 8.31 14.17
C TYR A 43 10.27 7.41 14.88
N HIS A 44 9.67 6.44 14.17
CA HIS A 44 8.52 5.70 14.70
C HIS A 44 8.85 4.80 15.88
N PHE A 45 9.97 4.09 15.84
CA PHE A 45 10.37 3.21 16.93
C PHE A 45 10.66 3.98 18.23
N PRO A 46 11.51 5.04 18.25
CA PRO A 46 11.78 5.82 19.46
C PRO A 46 10.53 6.46 20.06
N TYR A 47 9.64 7.02 19.22
CA TYR A 47 8.40 7.65 19.71
C TYR A 47 7.46 6.66 20.39
N ARG A 48 7.32 5.47 19.81
CA ARG A 48 6.49 4.40 20.39
C ARG A 48 7.09 3.87 21.68
N LEU A 49 8.40 3.69 21.72
CA LEU A 49 9.08 3.25 22.93
C LEU A 49 8.95 4.28 24.05
N PHE A 50 9.14 5.56 23.77
CA PHE A 50 8.91 6.63 24.72
C PHE A 50 7.47 6.62 25.24
N SER A 51 6.49 6.54 24.34
CA SER A 51 5.08 6.55 24.69
C SER A 51 4.71 5.37 25.60
N ILE A 52 5.14 4.14 25.29
CA ILE A 52 4.81 2.98 26.10
C ILE A 52 5.49 3.01 27.47
N THR A 53 6.70 3.57 27.55
CA THR A 53 7.42 3.72 28.83
C THR A 53 6.62 4.62 29.79
N LEU A 54 6.02 5.70 29.28
CA LEU A 54 5.15 6.57 30.07
C LEU A 54 3.83 5.89 30.43
N PHE A 55 3.18 5.20 29.48
CA PHE A 55 1.96 4.45 29.78
C PHE A 55 2.15 3.40 30.88
N LYS A 56 3.29 2.67 30.90
CA LYS A 56 3.63 1.73 31.96
C LYS A 56 3.79 2.40 33.34
N LYS A 57 4.09 3.72 33.37
CA LYS A 57 4.15 4.53 34.58
C LYS A 57 2.79 5.20 34.91
N GLY A 58 1.72 4.88 34.16
CA GLY A 58 0.40 5.50 34.32
C GLY A 58 0.30 6.95 33.82
N VAL A 59 1.26 7.39 33.02
CA VAL A 59 1.32 8.77 32.50
C VAL A 59 0.97 8.79 31.01
N ILE A 60 0.05 9.68 30.62
CA ILE A 60 -0.26 9.92 29.21
C ILE A 60 0.88 10.73 28.59
N PRO A 61 1.49 10.29 27.47
CA PRO A 61 2.64 10.95 26.85
C PRO A 61 2.24 12.19 26.05
N LEU A 62 1.90 13.28 26.75
CA LEU A 62 1.50 14.56 26.13
C LEU A 62 2.70 15.30 25.54
N TRP A 63 3.83 15.29 26.27
CA TRP A 63 5.03 16.05 25.95
C TRP A 63 6.28 15.18 26.01
N ASN A 64 7.22 15.39 25.09
CA ASN A 64 8.52 14.75 25.08
C ASN A 64 9.63 15.80 25.28
N PRO A 65 10.27 15.84 26.45
CA PRO A 65 11.28 16.85 26.75
C PRO A 65 12.64 16.58 26.08
N TYR A 66 12.87 15.37 25.54
CA TYR A 66 14.17 14.94 25.02
C TYR A 66 14.43 15.33 23.57
N LEU A 67 13.44 15.87 22.86
CA LEU A 67 13.53 16.20 21.44
C LEU A 67 13.28 17.69 21.22
N LEU A 68 14.11 18.36 20.40
CA LEU A 68 13.91 19.74 19.92
C LEU A 68 13.62 20.75 21.02
N CYS A 69 14.25 20.63 22.19
CA CYS A 69 13.99 21.43 23.39
C CYS A 69 12.56 21.30 23.95
N GLY A 70 11.90 20.19 23.60
CA GLY A 70 10.52 19.88 23.94
C GLY A 70 9.64 19.69 22.71
N PHE A 71 8.87 18.59 22.71
CA PHE A 71 8.06 18.19 21.56
C PHE A 71 6.67 17.73 22.00
N PRO A 72 5.58 18.22 21.37
CA PRO A 72 4.21 17.84 21.71
C PRO A 72 3.88 16.43 21.23
N GLN A 73 4.25 15.42 22.01
CA GLN A 73 4.21 14.01 21.66
C GLN A 73 2.81 13.55 21.20
N LEU A 74 1.76 13.86 21.98
CA LEU A 74 0.39 13.48 21.63
C LEU A 74 -0.13 14.26 20.41
N ALA A 75 0.10 15.57 20.35
CA ALA A 75 -0.44 16.41 19.28
C ALA A 75 0.17 16.12 17.92
N ALA A 76 1.39 15.61 17.87
CA ALA A 76 2.05 15.16 16.64
C ALA A 76 1.43 13.85 16.15
N LEU A 77 0.50 13.92 15.23
CA LEU A 77 -0.29 12.78 14.72
C LEU A 77 0.58 11.56 14.36
N GLN A 78 1.75 11.77 13.75
CA GLN A 78 2.64 10.69 13.29
C GLN A 78 3.30 9.88 14.42
N THR A 79 3.24 10.33 15.66
CA THR A 79 3.71 9.54 16.81
C THR A 79 2.82 8.35 17.11
N SER A 80 1.54 8.41 16.69
CA SER A 80 0.52 7.36 16.87
C SER A 80 0.38 6.89 18.32
N VAL A 81 0.45 7.84 19.28
CA VAL A 81 0.45 7.58 20.71
C VAL A 81 -0.73 6.72 21.14
N LEU A 82 -1.93 7.09 20.69
CA LEU A 82 -3.19 6.45 21.09
C LEU A 82 -3.63 5.34 20.14
N TYR A 83 -2.78 4.89 19.24
CA TYR A 83 -3.12 3.82 18.30
C TYR A 83 -3.17 2.45 19.01
N PRO A 84 -4.34 1.81 19.18
CA PRO A 84 -4.50 0.62 20.01
C PRO A 84 -3.59 -0.55 19.65
N PRO A 85 -3.34 -0.89 18.37
CA PRO A 85 -2.39 -1.96 18.04
C PRO A 85 -0.96 -1.68 18.55
N ASN A 86 -0.48 -0.43 18.48
CA ASN A 86 0.82 -0.09 19.05
C ASN A 86 0.84 -0.31 20.55
N ILE A 87 -0.16 0.21 21.27
CA ILE A 87 -0.27 0.04 22.72
C ILE A 87 -0.30 -1.44 23.09
N PHE A 88 -1.11 -2.24 22.39
CA PHE A 88 -1.25 -3.67 22.63
C PHE A 88 0.09 -4.42 22.48
N PHE A 89 0.73 -4.32 21.33
CA PHE A 89 1.96 -5.07 21.09
C PHE A 89 3.12 -4.61 21.97
N PHE A 90 3.32 -3.30 22.16
CA PHE A 90 4.41 -2.78 23.00
C PHE A 90 4.17 -2.98 24.50
N SER A 91 2.94 -3.25 24.93
CA SER A 91 2.65 -3.63 26.31
C SER A 91 3.02 -5.08 26.61
N LEU A 92 2.89 -5.97 25.61
CA LEU A 92 3.02 -7.42 25.79
C LEU A 92 4.40 -7.97 25.40
N PHE A 93 5.10 -7.32 24.47
CA PHE A 93 6.34 -7.84 23.89
C PHE A 93 7.51 -6.88 24.07
N PRO A 94 8.77 -7.39 24.05
CA PRO A 94 9.95 -6.55 23.96
C PRO A 94 9.88 -5.58 22.78
N PRO A 95 10.43 -4.37 22.87
CA PRO A 95 10.16 -3.28 21.92
C PRO A 95 10.43 -3.62 20.45
N VAL A 96 11.56 -4.28 20.14
CA VAL A 96 11.91 -4.68 18.76
C VAL A 96 10.88 -5.69 18.22
N ILE A 97 10.52 -6.68 19.03
CA ILE A 97 9.53 -7.69 18.66
C ILE A 97 8.16 -7.02 18.48
N ALA A 98 7.76 -6.15 19.40
CA ALA A 98 6.50 -5.40 19.35
C ALA A 98 6.38 -4.58 18.07
N PHE A 99 7.46 -3.86 17.68
CA PHE A 99 7.49 -3.06 16.47
C PHE A 99 7.29 -3.94 15.22
N ASN A 100 8.07 -5.02 15.10
CA ASN A 100 7.99 -5.92 13.95
C ASN A 100 6.63 -6.63 13.87
N LEU A 101 6.09 -7.08 15.02
CA LEU A 101 4.75 -7.68 15.06
C LEU A 101 3.66 -6.69 14.63
N THR A 102 3.76 -5.39 15.00
CA THR A 102 2.81 -4.39 14.51
C THR A 102 2.84 -4.28 12.99
N VAL A 103 4.01 -4.28 12.38
CA VAL A 103 4.16 -4.22 10.92
C VAL A 103 3.58 -5.46 10.26
N LEU A 104 3.97 -6.67 10.70
CA LEU A 104 3.48 -7.93 10.14
C LEU A 104 1.96 -8.09 10.31
N PHE A 105 1.42 -7.67 11.46
CA PHE A 105 -0.02 -7.65 11.73
C PHE A 105 -0.78 -6.79 10.73
N HIS A 106 -0.27 -5.62 10.37
CA HIS A 106 -0.96 -4.74 9.41
C HIS A 106 -0.87 -5.26 7.97
N PHE A 107 0.19 -5.94 7.58
CA PHE A 107 0.19 -6.71 6.32
C PHE A 107 -0.92 -7.77 6.33
N SER A 108 -1.04 -8.51 7.44
CA SER A 108 -2.11 -9.51 7.59
C SER A 108 -3.50 -8.90 7.48
N LEU A 109 -3.74 -7.77 8.14
CA LEU A 109 -5.01 -7.04 8.04
C LEU A 109 -5.29 -6.56 6.62
N ALA A 110 -4.31 -5.97 5.94
CA ALA A 110 -4.47 -5.50 4.58
C ALA A 110 -4.92 -6.63 3.63
N GLY A 111 -4.28 -7.79 3.71
CA GLY A 111 -4.64 -8.96 2.92
C GLY A 111 -6.01 -9.54 3.29
N LEU A 112 -6.24 -9.79 4.56
CA LEU A 112 -7.50 -10.37 5.07
C LEU A 112 -8.69 -9.47 4.76
N PHE A 113 -8.58 -8.16 4.99
CA PHE A 113 -9.66 -7.22 4.76
C PHE A 113 -9.96 -7.04 3.26
N THR A 114 -8.94 -7.08 2.40
CA THR A 114 -9.11 -7.11 0.95
C THR A 114 -9.82 -8.39 0.51
N TYR A 115 -9.44 -9.54 1.07
CA TYR A 115 -10.14 -10.80 0.84
C TYR A 115 -11.62 -10.69 1.21
N LEU A 116 -11.95 -10.15 2.40
CA LEU A 116 -13.33 -9.98 2.85
C LEU A 116 -14.13 -9.07 1.92
N TYR A 117 -13.54 -7.96 1.50
CA TYR A 117 -14.15 -7.03 0.55
C TYR A 117 -14.47 -7.72 -0.79
N MET A 118 -13.50 -8.44 -1.36
CA MET A 118 -13.70 -9.20 -2.60
C MET A 118 -14.77 -10.29 -2.46
N ARG A 119 -14.83 -10.97 -1.30
CA ARG A 119 -15.88 -11.95 -1.03
C ARG A 119 -17.27 -11.32 -0.96
N GLU A 120 -17.37 -10.11 -0.41
CA GLU A 120 -18.65 -9.37 -0.38
C GLU A 120 -19.06 -8.90 -1.78
N LEU A 121 -18.10 -8.60 -2.65
CA LEU A 121 -18.33 -8.38 -4.10
C LEU A 121 -18.65 -9.68 -4.86
N LYS A 122 -18.95 -10.79 -4.15
CA LYS A 122 -19.33 -12.10 -4.69
C LYS A 122 -18.26 -12.80 -5.54
N SER A 123 -17.00 -12.39 -5.42
CA SER A 123 -15.90 -13.10 -6.07
C SER A 123 -15.64 -14.47 -5.42
N SER A 124 -15.10 -15.42 -6.18
CA SER A 124 -14.68 -16.73 -5.68
C SER A 124 -13.59 -16.63 -4.61
N THR A 125 -13.36 -17.71 -3.87
CA THR A 125 -12.28 -17.77 -2.88
C THR A 125 -10.91 -17.52 -3.52
N THR A 126 -10.66 -18.07 -4.71
CA THR A 126 -9.39 -17.91 -5.43
C THR A 126 -9.15 -16.45 -5.79
N SER A 127 -10.12 -15.78 -6.40
CA SER A 127 -10.00 -14.37 -6.79
C SER A 127 -9.86 -13.45 -5.59
N ALA A 128 -10.54 -13.75 -4.49
CA ALA A 128 -10.41 -12.99 -3.25
C ALA A 128 -9.04 -13.19 -2.58
N LEU A 129 -8.50 -14.42 -2.54
CA LEU A 129 -7.14 -14.70 -2.08
C LEU A 129 -6.09 -13.99 -2.95
N PHE A 130 -6.28 -14.04 -4.26
CA PHE A 130 -5.42 -13.34 -5.21
C PHE A 130 -5.34 -11.84 -4.92
N SER A 131 -6.48 -11.15 -4.81
CA SER A 131 -6.52 -9.72 -4.48
C SER A 131 -5.92 -9.42 -3.12
N GLY A 132 -6.19 -10.27 -2.11
CA GLY A 132 -5.64 -10.13 -0.77
C GLY A 132 -4.11 -10.20 -0.78
N VAL A 133 -3.52 -11.19 -1.46
CA VAL A 133 -2.06 -11.33 -1.58
C VAL A 133 -1.45 -10.20 -2.41
N ALA A 134 -2.11 -9.82 -3.52
CA ALA A 134 -1.64 -8.73 -4.38
C ALA A 134 -1.57 -7.40 -3.62
N TYR A 135 -2.61 -7.04 -2.86
CA TYR A 135 -2.61 -5.81 -2.08
C TYR A 135 -1.67 -5.88 -0.89
N MET A 136 -1.68 -6.99 -0.14
CA MET A 136 -0.84 -7.21 1.05
C MET A 136 0.64 -6.93 0.77
N PHE A 137 1.15 -7.39 -0.38
CA PHE A 137 2.56 -7.26 -0.75
C PHE A 137 2.77 -6.38 -1.99
N CYS A 138 1.82 -5.48 -2.30
CA CYS A 138 2.05 -4.50 -3.36
C CYS A 138 3.27 -3.64 -3.03
N GLY A 139 3.95 -3.18 -4.07
CA GLY A 139 5.18 -2.41 -3.93
C GLY A 139 5.01 -1.20 -3.04
N PHE A 140 3.85 -0.54 -3.09
CA PHE A 140 3.59 0.60 -2.23
C PHE A 140 3.64 0.23 -0.74
N LEU A 141 2.92 -0.80 -0.30
CA LEU A 141 2.93 -1.21 1.12
C LEU A 141 4.31 -1.71 1.56
N VAL A 142 5.00 -2.47 0.70
CA VAL A 142 6.35 -2.99 1.00
C VAL A 142 7.38 -1.87 1.10
N ILE A 143 7.38 -0.93 0.15
CA ILE A 143 8.31 0.21 0.14
C ILE A 143 8.08 1.12 1.36
N TRP A 144 6.81 1.34 1.74
CA TRP A 144 6.46 2.24 2.83
C TRP A 144 6.57 1.62 4.23
N VAL A 145 7.13 0.42 4.36
CA VAL A 145 7.59 -0.12 5.66
C VAL A 145 8.59 0.82 6.33
N LYS A 146 9.35 1.62 5.57
CA LYS A 146 10.20 2.70 6.11
C LYS A 146 9.43 3.80 6.86
N ASN A 147 8.11 3.90 6.66
CA ASN A 147 7.20 4.76 7.42
C ASN A 147 5.92 3.97 7.75
N THR A 148 5.97 3.26 8.86
CA THR A 148 4.95 2.28 9.24
C THR A 148 3.55 2.87 9.36
N ASN A 149 3.38 4.17 9.64
CA ASN A 149 2.07 4.79 9.74
C ASN A 149 1.31 4.81 8.41
N VAL A 150 2.02 4.88 7.27
CA VAL A 150 1.43 4.76 5.94
C VAL A 150 0.76 3.41 5.79
N GLN A 151 1.51 2.33 6.08
CA GLN A 151 1.03 0.96 5.99
C GLN A 151 -0.10 0.69 6.99
N HIS A 152 0.05 1.15 8.25
CA HIS A 152 -0.98 0.98 9.29
C HIS A 152 -2.30 1.64 8.89
N SER A 153 -2.24 2.84 8.31
CA SER A 153 -3.43 3.55 7.84
C SER A 153 -4.11 2.82 6.68
N LEU A 154 -3.35 2.39 5.68
CA LEU A 154 -3.87 1.75 4.46
C LEU A 154 -4.52 0.38 4.73
N ALA A 155 -4.12 -0.31 5.78
CA ALA A 155 -4.70 -1.60 6.16
C ALA A 155 -6.21 -1.52 6.49
N TRP A 156 -6.70 -0.37 6.94
CA TRP A 156 -8.11 -0.19 7.33
C TRP A 156 -9.05 0.12 6.17
N LEU A 157 -8.55 0.67 5.06
CA LEU A 157 -9.37 1.03 3.90
C LEU A 157 -10.22 -0.15 3.37
N PRO A 158 -9.65 -1.33 3.09
CA PRO A 158 -10.44 -2.44 2.55
C PRO A 158 -11.54 -2.91 3.52
N PHE A 159 -11.33 -2.81 4.84
CA PHE A 159 -12.34 -3.20 5.81
C PHE A 159 -13.52 -2.23 5.86
N ILE A 160 -13.24 -0.92 5.77
CA ILE A 160 -14.29 0.10 5.68
C ILE A 160 -15.14 -0.12 4.41
N LEU A 161 -14.50 -0.42 3.27
CA LEU A 161 -15.20 -0.72 2.01
C LEU A 161 -16.04 -2.00 2.12
N PHE A 162 -15.52 -3.04 2.76
CA PHE A 162 -16.28 -4.27 3.08
C PHE A 162 -17.53 -3.96 3.90
N LEU A 163 -17.41 -3.13 4.94
CA LEU A 163 -18.54 -2.76 5.80
C LEU A 163 -19.56 -1.90 5.07
N LEU A 164 -19.13 -1.04 4.16
CA LEU A 164 -20.04 -0.27 3.29
C LEU A 164 -20.83 -1.18 2.34
N GLU A 165 -20.21 -2.22 1.76
CA GLU A 165 -20.96 -3.24 1.00
C GLU A 165 -21.93 -4.02 1.88
N LYS A 166 -21.55 -4.34 3.12
CA LYS A 166 -22.45 -4.96 4.10
C LYS A 166 -23.66 -4.06 4.41
N ILE A 167 -23.44 -2.76 4.60
CA ILE A 167 -24.52 -1.79 4.78
C ILE A 167 -25.47 -1.77 3.58
N LYS A 168 -24.93 -1.74 2.37
CA LYS A 168 -25.72 -1.78 1.14
C LYS A 168 -26.58 -3.04 1.06
N ASN A 169 -26.04 -4.20 1.46
CA ASN A 169 -26.73 -5.49 1.35
C ASN A 169 -27.66 -5.78 2.53
N GLU A 170 -27.25 -5.50 3.78
CA GLU A 170 -27.93 -5.95 5.00
C GLU A 170 -28.50 -4.81 5.88
N LYS A 171 -28.05 -3.55 5.73
CA LYS A 171 -28.53 -2.35 6.46
C LYS A 171 -28.51 -2.47 7.98
N LYS A 172 -27.64 -3.31 8.55
CA LYS A 172 -27.52 -3.48 9.99
C LYS A 172 -26.64 -2.40 10.61
N PHE A 173 -27.10 -1.78 11.69
CA PHE A 173 -26.39 -0.70 12.38
C PHE A 173 -25.04 -1.14 12.96
N ILE A 174 -24.85 -2.43 13.25
CA ILE A 174 -23.56 -2.97 13.71
C ILE A 174 -22.41 -2.66 12.73
N TYR A 175 -22.69 -2.60 11.41
CA TYR A 175 -21.68 -2.25 10.41
C TYR A 175 -21.30 -0.77 10.46
N VAL A 176 -22.20 0.10 10.92
CA VAL A 176 -21.87 1.52 11.20
C VAL A 176 -20.91 1.59 12.39
N ILE A 177 -21.20 0.88 13.48
CA ILE A 177 -20.33 0.85 14.67
C ILE A 177 -18.92 0.36 14.31
N LEU A 178 -18.83 -0.79 13.62
CA LEU A 178 -17.55 -1.35 13.19
C LEU A 178 -16.81 -0.44 12.19
N GLY A 179 -17.56 0.19 11.28
CA GLY A 179 -17.02 1.15 10.31
C GLY A 179 -16.47 2.40 10.98
N SER A 180 -17.19 2.95 11.96
CA SER A 180 -16.75 4.11 12.75
C SER A 180 -15.49 3.79 13.56
N PHE A 181 -15.45 2.62 14.18
CA PHE A 181 -14.24 2.15 14.85
C PHE A 181 -13.06 2.04 13.86
N SER A 182 -13.28 1.44 12.67
CA SER A 182 -12.24 1.29 11.67
C SER A 182 -11.75 2.64 11.12
N PHE A 183 -12.64 3.60 10.97
CA PHE A 183 -12.28 4.96 10.57
C PHE A 183 -11.49 5.69 11.67
N ALA A 184 -11.86 5.50 12.95
CA ALA A 184 -11.06 5.99 14.07
C ALA A 184 -9.66 5.35 14.09
N MET A 185 -9.54 4.03 13.82
CA MET A 185 -8.24 3.38 13.69
C MET A 185 -7.40 3.98 12.56
N LEU A 186 -8.01 4.30 11.41
CA LEU A 186 -7.36 5.00 10.30
C LEU A 186 -6.81 6.37 10.73
N ILE A 187 -7.56 7.13 11.53
CA ILE A 187 -7.13 8.42 12.09
C ILE A 187 -5.95 8.21 13.04
N LEU A 188 -6.09 7.31 14.01
CA LEU A 188 -5.10 7.06 15.07
C LEU A 188 -3.81 6.43 14.55
N ALA A 189 -3.85 5.72 13.39
CA ALA A 189 -2.65 5.22 12.72
C ALA A 189 -1.67 6.33 12.32
N GLY A 190 -2.16 7.57 12.17
CA GLY A 190 -1.32 8.74 12.31
C GLY A 190 -0.65 9.23 11.03
N TYR A 191 -1.21 9.02 9.84
CA TYR A 191 -0.66 9.59 8.61
C TYR A 191 -1.67 10.52 7.90
N PRO A 192 -1.57 11.86 8.07
CA PRO A 192 -2.60 12.81 7.61
C PRO A 192 -2.92 12.72 6.12
N GLN A 193 -1.90 12.56 5.28
CA GLN A 193 -2.07 12.52 3.82
C GLN A 193 -2.77 11.25 3.36
N ILE A 194 -2.45 10.09 3.94
CA ILE A 194 -3.14 8.84 3.67
C ILE A 194 -4.58 8.89 4.18
N LEU A 195 -4.79 9.46 5.38
CA LEU A 195 -6.14 9.70 5.91
C LEU A 195 -6.99 10.52 4.91
N THR A 196 -6.44 11.59 4.35
CA THR A 196 -7.14 12.42 3.37
C THR A 196 -7.49 11.62 2.11
N TYR A 197 -6.53 10.92 1.52
CA TYR A 197 -6.75 10.17 0.28
C TYR A 197 -7.74 9.01 0.48
N THR A 198 -7.62 8.27 1.57
CA THR A 198 -8.55 7.18 1.89
C THR A 198 -9.95 7.70 2.19
N THR A 199 -10.08 8.84 2.89
CA THR A 199 -11.37 9.49 3.13
C THR A 199 -12.03 9.90 1.82
N MET A 200 -11.29 10.44 0.86
CA MET A 200 -11.82 10.76 -0.47
C MET A 200 -12.34 9.50 -1.19
N VAL A 201 -11.59 8.40 -1.16
CA VAL A 201 -12.04 7.12 -1.73
C VAL A 201 -13.32 6.64 -1.04
N ILE A 202 -13.40 6.71 0.29
CA ILE A 202 -14.58 6.31 1.06
C ILE A 202 -15.80 7.16 0.68
N LEU A 203 -15.63 8.49 0.57
CA LEU A 203 -16.71 9.40 0.15
C LEU A 203 -17.21 9.09 -1.26
N PHE A 204 -16.30 8.90 -2.22
CA PHE A 204 -16.68 8.49 -3.58
C PHE A 204 -17.36 7.12 -3.59
N TYR A 205 -16.91 6.20 -2.74
CA TYR A 205 -17.53 4.88 -2.65
C TYR A 205 -18.93 4.93 -2.04
N ILE A 206 -19.14 5.75 -1.00
CA ILE A 206 -20.48 6.01 -0.42
C ILE A 206 -21.39 6.59 -1.51
N ALA A 207 -20.93 7.59 -2.27
CA ALA A 207 -21.72 8.15 -3.37
C ALA A 207 -22.03 7.09 -4.44
N TYR A 208 -21.06 6.29 -4.84
CA TYR A 208 -21.20 5.19 -5.79
C TYR A 208 -22.28 4.19 -5.37
N ILE A 209 -22.21 3.64 -4.16
CA ILE A 209 -23.20 2.65 -3.69
C ILE A 209 -24.59 3.26 -3.49
N THR A 210 -24.65 4.55 -3.11
CA THR A 210 -25.90 5.29 -2.96
C THR A 210 -26.58 5.54 -4.31
N ILE A 211 -25.81 5.90 -5.35
CA ILE A 211 -26.34 6.13 -6.70
C ILE A 211 -26.90 4.81 -7.29
N LEU A 212 -26.20 3.71 -7.09
CA LEU A 212 -26.63 2.40 -7.59
C LEU A 212 -27.81 1.81 -6.81
N ALA A 213 -28.03 2.23 -5.58
CA ALA A 213 -29.15 1.77 -4.78
C ALA A 213 -30.46 2.34 -5.32
N LYS A 214 -31.35 1.48 -5.86
CA LYS A 214 -32.68 1.88 -6.32
C LYS A 214 -33.61 2.21 -5.16
N LYS A 215 -33.53 1.44 -4.09
CA LYS A 215 -34.24 1.61 -2.81
C LYS A 215 -33.23 1.91 -1.72
N ASP A 216 -33.70 2.47 -0.62
CA ASP A 216 -32.89 2.69 0.61
C ASP A 216 -31.69 3.64 0.45
N ARG A 217 -31.64 4.48 -0.60
CA ARG A 217 -30.56 5.43 -0.86
C ARG A 217 -30.25 6.30 0.37
N PHE A 218 -31.31 6.79 1.02
CA PHE A 218 -31.17 7.66 2.21
C PHE A 218 -30.49 6.91 3.35
N VAL A 219 -30.88 5.67 3.64
CA VAL A 219 -30.29 4.86 4.72
C VAL A 219 -28.82 4.56 4.45
N ILE A 220 -28.49 4.20 3.21
CA ILE A 220 -27.09 3.91 2.81
C ILE A 220 -26.22 5.15 2.94
N LEU A 221 -26.70 6.29 2.44
CA LEU A 221 -26.00 7.58 2.55
C LEU A 221 -25.84 7.98 4.02
N LEU A 222 -26.92 7.91 4.81
CA LEU A 222 -26.91 8.24 6.24
C LEU A 222 -25.89 7.37 6.99
N TYR A 223 -25.92 6.05 6.79
CA TYR A 223 -25.01 5.12 7.47
C TYR A 223 -23.55 5.33 7.02
N GLY A 224 -23.32 5.60 5.74
CA GLY A 224 -21.99 5.94 5.24
C GLY A 224 -21.43 7.22 5.88
N ILE A 225 -22.25 8.28 5.97
CA ILE A 225 -21.86 9.52 6.63
C ILE A 225 -21.67 9.32 8.14
N LEU A 226 -22.55 8.53 8.79
CA LEU A 226 -22.41 8.22 10.22
C LEU A 226 -21.07 7.51 10.52
N ILE A 227 -20.57 6.63 9.65
CA ILE A 227 -19.23 6.03 9.80
C ILE A 227 -18.16 7.13 9.92
N LEU A 228 -18.19 8.12 9.04
CA LEU A 228 -17.20 9.19 9.03
C LEU A 228 -17.35 10.11 10.26
N VAL A 229 -18.57 10.49 10.57
CA VAL A 229 -18.85 11.41 11.71
C VAL A 229 -18.50 10.74 13.02
N LEU A 230 -19.04 9.56 13.31
CA LEU A 230 -18.79 8.86 14.57
C LEU A 230 -17.34 8.42 14.69
N GLY A 231 -16.70 7.98 13.57
CA GLY A 231 -15.29 7.66 13.57
C GLY A 231 -14.40 8.88 13.81
N SER A 232 -14.76 10.05 13.26
CA SER A 232 -14.07 11.32 13.56
C SER A 232 -14.28 11.75 15.02
N LEU A 233 -15.46 11.54 15.59
CA LEU A 233 -15.73 11.81 17.01
C LEU A 233 -14.88 10.88 17.90
N LEU A 234 -14.77 9.59 17.58
CA LEU A 234 -13.87 8.67 18.29
C LEU A 234 -12.40 9.06 18.14
N GLY A 235 -12.00 9.55 16.96
CA GLY A 235 -10.66 10.04 16.68
C GLY A 235 -10.37 11.46 17.16
N SER A 236 -11.35 12.18 17.71
CA SER A 236 -11.22 13.59 18.11
C SER A 236 -10.16 13.82 19.18
N ILE A 237 -9.96 12.84 20.06
CA ILE A 237 -8.89 12.84 21.06
C ILE A 237 -7.50 13.07 20.45
N GLN A 238 -7.30 12.67 19.20
CA GLN A 238 -6.08 12.90 18.42
C GLN A 238 -6.21 14.13 17.51
N LEU A 239 -7.38 14.31 16.86
CA LEU A 239 -7.57 15.37 15.86
C LEU A 239 -7.54 16.77 16.46
N ILE A 240 -8.10 16.95 17.66
CA ILE A 240 -8.17 18.27 18.31
C ILE A 240 -6.78 18.79 18.67
N PRO A 241 -5.91 18.05 19.41
CA PRO A 241 -4.55 18.50 19.68
C PRO A 241 -3.72 18.66 18.40
N THR A 242 -3.93 17.78 17.41
CA THR A 242 -3.23 17.87 16.13
C THR A 242 -3.60 19.15 15.38
N LYS A 243 -4.87 19.55 15.39
CA LYS A 243 -5.30 20.82 14.76
C LYS A 243 -4.60 22.02 15.40
N GLU A 244 -4.57 22.08 16.73
CA GLU A 244 -3.87 23.13 17.45
C GLU A 244 -2.38 23.21 17.08
N LEU A 245 -1.70 22.07 17.03
CA LEU A 245 -0.30 21.98 16.59
C LEU A 245 -0.10 22.45 15.15
N VAL A 246 -1.02 22.08 14.23
CA VAL A 246 -0.97 22.50 12.82
C VAL A 246 -1.11 24.01 12.71
N ASP A 247 -2.02 24.62 13.45
CA ASP A 247 -2.28 26.07 13.43
C ASP A 247 -1.03 26.87 13.91
N LEU A 248 -0.22 26.28 14.79
CA LEU A 248 1.06 26.85 15.25
C LEU A 248 2.25 26.54 14.35
N SER A 249 2.08 25.64 13.37
CA SER A 249 3.16 25.16 12.51
C SER A 249 3.40 26.06 11.29
N ILE A 250 4.58 25.91 10.68
CA ILE A 250 4.93 26.54 9.40
C ILE A 250 3.89 26.20 8.31
N ARG A 251 3.25 25.02 8.40
CA ARG A 251 2.25 24.56 7.41
C ARG A 251 0.96 25.39 7.43
N ALA A 252 0.62 26.01 8.53
CA ALA A 252 -0.53 26.94 8.59
C ALA A 252 -0.30 28.20 7.75
N LYS A 253 0.98 28.61 7.63
CA LYS A 253 1.40 29.81 6.89
C LYS A 253 1.71 29.55 5.41
N ILE A 254 1.64 28.31 4.94
CA ILE A 254 1.86 27.98 3.53
C ILE A 254 0.60 28.36 2.75
N THR A 255 0.60 29.56 2.22
CA THR A 255 -0.25 29.96 1.11
C THR A 255 0.35 29.40 -0.18
N SER A 256 -0.48 29.03 -1.11
CA SER A 256 -0.32 28.58 -2.51
C SER A 256 1.04 28.67 -3.24
N ASP A 257 2.19 28.62 -2.55
CA ASP A 257 3.52 28.61 -3.15
C ASP A 257 3.74 27.29 -3.91
N ILE A 258 3.38 27.34 -5.17
CA ILE A 258 3.46 26.29 -6.19
C ILE A 258 4.81 25.53 -6.21
N PRO A 259 6.00 26.14 -6.01
CA PRO A 259 7.27 25.43 -6.12
C PRO A 259 7.51 24.32 -5.09
N ARG A 260 6.95 24.40 -3.89
CA ARG A 260 7.23 23.43 -2.81
C ARG A 260 6.50 22.10 -2.97
N VAL A 261 5.34 22.09 -3.61
CA VAL A 261 4.53 20.88 -3.87
C VAL A 261 5.14 20.02 -4.98
N SER A 262 6.06 20.58 -5.77
CA SER A 262 6.61 19.94 -6.98
C SER A 262 7.69 18.88 -6.74
N PHE A 263 8.27 18.80 -5.54
CA PHE A 263 9.43 17.92 -5.27
C PHE A 263 9.15 16.42 -5.35
N SER A 264 7.89 15.99 -5.45
CA SER A 264 7.49 14.59 -5.33
C SER A 264 6.39 14.19 -6.31
N SER A 265 6.49 14.65 -7.55
CA SER A 265 5.54 14.32 -8.60
C SER A 265 5.95 13.05 -9.35
N PHE A 266 4.98 12.20 -9.66
CA PHE A 266 5.17 11.00 -10.47
C PHE A 266 5.36 11.41 -11.94
N LYS A 267 6.40 10.91 -12.61
CA LYS A 267 6.63 11.14 -14.03
C LYS A 267 6.02 10.02 -14.85
N LEU A 268 5.56 10.32 -16.06
CA LEU A 268 4.98 9.31 -16.95
C LEU A 268 6.00 8.20 -17.28
N SER A 269 7.30 8.54 -17.40
CA SER A 269 8.38 7.56 -17.58
C SER A 269 8.48 6.52 -16.45
N TYR A 270 7.94 6.81 -15.27
CA TYR A 270 7.95 5.86 -14.14
C TYR A 270 6.92 4.72 -14.29
N LEU A 271 6.03 4.79 -15.27
CA LEU A 271 5.15 3.68 -15.61
C LEU A 271 5.90 2.39 -15.92
N ILE A 272 7.15 2.47 -16.41
CA ILE A 272 8.00 1.29 -16.62
C ILE A 272 8.22 0.50 -15.33
N THR A 273 8.17 1.14 -14.15
CA THR A 273 8.37 0.46 -12.88
C THR A 273 7.24 -0.48 -12.48
N PHE A 274 6.07 -0.38 -13.14
CA PHE A 274 5.02 -1.38 -12.99
C PHE A 274 5.40 -2.74 -13.60
N LEU A 275 6.32 -2.76 -14.57
CA LEU A 275 6.84 -3.96 -15.21
C LEU A 275 8.25 -4.31 -14.70
N PHE A 276 9.11 -3.32 -14.57
CA PHE A 276 10.50 -3.42 -14.12
C PHE A 276 10.71 -2.53 -12.88
N PRO A 277 10.40 -3.02 -11.67
CA PRO A 277 10.38 -2.17 -10.48
C PRO A 277 11.73 -1.54 -10.16
N TYR A 278 12.82 -2.18 -10.55
CA TYR A 278 14.19 -1.72 -10.34
C TYR A 278 14.82 -1.04 -11.56
N PHE A 279 14.03 -0.66 -12.57
CA PHE A 279 14.52 -0.03 -13.80
C PHE A 279 15.38 1.21 -13.53
N PHE A 280 15.03 2.01 -12.54
CA PHE A 280 15.80 3.20 -12.14
C PHE A 280 16.76 2.93 -10.96
N GLY A 281 17.01 1.67 -10.61
CA GLY A 281 17.87 1.23 -9.53
C GLY A 281 17.14 0.77 -8.28
N SER A 282 17.91 0.43 -7.25
CA SER A 282 17.42 -0.07 -5.96
C SER A 282 18.02 0.75 -4.82
N PRO A 283 17.30 0.93 -3.69
CA PRO A 283 17.88 1.49 -2.47
C PRO A 283 18.92 0.58 -1.83
N ASN A 284 19.00 -0.69 -2.24
CA ASN A 284 19.96 -1.65 -1.71
C ASN A 284 21.30 -1.59 -2.47
N PRO A 285 22.40 -1.19 -1.82
CA PRO A 285 23.71 -1.02 -2.47
C PRO A 285 24.31 -2.33 -2.99
N GLY A 286 23.94 -3.50 -2.42
CA GLY A 286 24.43 -4.81 -2.86
C GLY A 286 23.82 -5.32 -4.17
N PHE A 287 22.71 -4.72 -4.59
CA PHE A 287 21.95 -5.17 -5.75
C PHE A 287 22.20 -4.32 -7.01
N TYR A 288 22.66 -3.08 -6.85
CA TYR A 288 22.88 -2.13 -7.93
C TYR A 288 24.09 -1.21 -7.69
N PRO A 289 25.03 -1.14 -8.63
CA PRO A 289 26.18 -0.21 -8.53
C PRO A 289 25.77 1.27 -8.58
N ALA A 290 24.60 1.60 -9.13
CA ALA A 290 24.12 2.96 -9.37
C ALA A 290 23.47 3.66 -8.16
N TYR A 291 23.43 3.03 -7.00
CA TYR A 291 22.75 3.53 -5.81
C TYR A 291 23.18 4.94 -5.36
N ASN A 292 24.45 5.30 -5.57
CA ASN A 292 25.04 6.46 -4.88
C ASN A 292 24.75 7.84 -5.47
N VAL A 293 24.14 7.99 -6.66
CA VAL A 293 24.12 9.29 -7.35
C VAL A 293 22.74 9.94 -7.51
N LEU A 294 21.64 9.18 -7.65
CA LEU A 294 20.36 9.79 -8.06
C LEU A 294 19.09 9.28 -7.34
N ILE A 295 19.15 8.20 -6.58
CA ILE A 295 18.01 7.32 -6.42
C ILE A 295 17.46 7.26 -4.99
N LYS A 296 18.20 7.62 -3.96
CA LYS A 296 17.77 7.46 -2.56
C LYS A 296 16.39 8.06 -2.27
N ASN A 297 16.08 9.23 -2.85
CA ASN A 297 14.78 9.88 -2.71
C ASN A 297 13.82 9.57 -3.86
N PHE A 298 14.30 8.97 -4.95
CA PHE A 298 13.55 8.77 -6.18
C PHE A 298 12.76 7.46 -6.17
N PHE A 299 13.37 6.35 -5.76
CA PHE A 299 12.77 5.03 -5.74
C PHE A 299 11.41 5.00 -5.04
N PHE A 300 11.32 5.61 -3.85
CA PHE A 300 10.10 5.67 -3.06
C PHE A 300 8.95 6.48 -3.68
N LYS A 301 9.25 7.25 -4.72
CA LYS A 301 8.29 8.12 -5.42
C LYS A 301 7.88 7.56 -6.77
N ALA A 302 8.68 6.67 -7.33
CA ALA A 302 8.59 6.22 -8.70
C ALA A 302 8.01 4.82 -8.86
N VAL A 303 8.00 3.99 -7.81
CA VAL A 303 7.63 2.59 -7.94
C VAL A 303 6.15 2.38 -7.67
N GLY A 304 5.45 1.83 -8.69
CA GLY A 304 4.06 1.38 -8.61
C GLY A 304 3.93 -0.12 -8.87
N TYR A 305 4.87 -0.94 -8.38
CA TYR A 305 4.87 -2.38 -8.66
C TYR A 305 3.83 -3.11 -7.83
N ILE A 306 3.00 -3.90 -8.48
CA ILE A 306 1.96 -4.72 -7.82
C ILE A 306 2.02 -6.19 -8.25
N GLY A 307 3.06 -6.55 -8.99
CA GLY A 307 3.20 -7.84 -9.64
C GLY A 307 2.60 -7.88 -11.05
N ILE A 308 3.14 -8.76 -11.87
CA ILE A 308 2.76 -8.88 -13.28
C ILE A 308 1.33 -9.44 -13.44
N LEU A 309 0.98 -10.44 -12.63
CA LEU A 309 -0.35 -11.08 -12.71
C LEU A 309 -1.51 -10.13 -12.41
N PRO A 310 -1.49 -9.27 -11.38
CA PRO A 310 -2.54 -8.28 -11.13
C PRO A 310 -2.73 -7.30 -12.28
N LEU A 311 -1.64 -6.84 -12.90
CA LEU A 311 -1.70 -5.98 -14.09
C LEU A 311 -2.38 -6.71 -15.26
N LEU A 312 -1.96 -7.94 -15.57
CA LEU A 312 -2.51 -8.73 -16.65
C LEU A 312 -4.02 -8.98 -16.47
N PHE A 313 -4.44 -9.35 -15.27
CA PHE A 313 -5.86 -9.58 -15.00
C PHE A 313 -6.67 -8.29 -14.93
N THR A 314 -6.08 -7.14 -14.60
CA THR A 314 -6.74 -5.84 -14.71
C THR A 314 -7.22 -5.59 -16.13
N PHE A 315 -6.40 -5.85 -17.14
CA PHE A 315 -6.84 -5.76 -18.54
C PHE A 315 -7.99 -6.73 -18.86
N THR A 316 -7.98 -7.91 -18.25
CA THR A 316 -9.10 -8.86 -18.39
C THR A 316 -10.40 -8.32 -17.77
N ALA A 317 -10.31 -7.60 -16.65
CA ALA A 317 -11.47 -6.96 -16.02
C ALA A 317 -12.12 -5.91 -16.95
N LEU A 318 -11.33 -5.16 -17.71
CA LEU A 318 -11.82 -4.17 -18.67
C LEU A 318 -12.61 -4.79 -19.84
N LEU A 319 -12.48 -6.11 -20.07
CA LEU A 319 -13.20 -6.85 -21.11
C LEU A 319 -14.55 -7.38 -20.64
N LYS A 320 -14.95 -7.11 -19.39
CA LYS A 320 -16.23 -7.59 -18.80
C LYS A 320 -17.46 -7.05 -19.55
N ARG A 321 -18.57 -7.81 -19.42
CA ARG A 321 -19.91 -7.42 -19.92
C ARG A 321 -20.63 -6.53 -18.92
N LYS A 322 -21.70 -5.86 -19.38
CA LYS A 322 -22.49 -4.80 -18.73
C LYS A 322 -22.93 -5.01 -17.27
N ASP A 323 -23.12 -6.25 -16.80
CA ASP A 323 -23.75 -6.50 -15.49
C ASP A 323 -22.83 -6.23 -14.28
N GLU A 324 -21.51 -6.19 -14.48
CA GLU A 324 -20.51 -5.89 -13.44
C GLU A 324 -19.65 -4.67 -13.81
N GLU A 325 -20.09 -3.90 -14.80
CA GLU A 325 -19.33 -2.80 -15.40
C GLU A 325 -19.11 -1.64 -14.42
N TYR A 326 -20.09 -1.37 -13.55
CA TYR A 326 -20.06 -0.20 -12.68
C TYR A 326 -18.94 -0.26 -11.63
N ILE A 327 -18.64 -1.43 -11.02
CA ILE A 327 -17.56 -1.54 -10.03
C ILE A 327 -16.19 -1.46 -10.70
N VAL A 328 -16.06 -2.02 -11.91
CA VAL A 328 -14.82 -1.90 -12.70
C VAL A 328 -14.61 -0.46 -13.09
N LEU A 329 -15.64 0.21 -13.62
CA LEU A 329 -15.58 1.63 -13.99
C LEU A 329 -15.24 2.52 -12.79
N PHE A 330 -15.83 2.26 -11.61
CA PHE A 330 -15.52 2.96 -10.38
C PHE A 330 -14.02 2.88 -10.07
N TRP A 331 -13.46 1.65 -10.00
CA TRP A 331 -12.05 1.49 -9.63
C TRP A 331 -11.08 2.03 -10.69
N VAL A 332 -11.43 1.94 -11.96
CA VAL A 332 -10.66 2.57 -13.05
C VAL A 332 -10.66 4.08 -12.91
N SER A 333 -11.84 4.70 -12.69
CA SER A 333 -11.96 6.15 -12.56
C SER A 333 -11.21 6.68 -11.35
N ILE A 334 -11.34 6.04 -10.19
CA ILE A 334 -10.64 6.42 -8.96
C ILE A 334 -9.12 6.24 -9.11
N SER A 335 -8.69 5.15 -9.74
CA SER A 335 -7.27 4.91 -10.04
C SER A 335 -6.70 6.01 -10.95
N LEU A 336 -7.42 6.39 -12.00
CA LEU A 336 -7.01 7.44 -12.92
C LEU A 336 -6.94 8.81 -12.23
N LEU A 337 -7.94 9.15 -11.42
CA LEU A 337 -7.94 10.40 -10.65
C LEU A 337 -6.76 10.47 -9.68
N ALA A 338 -6.49 9.38 -8.96
CA ALA A 338 -5.37 9.30 -8.03
C ALA A 338 -4.01 9.33 -8.75
N PHE A 339 -3.92 8.73 -9.93
CA PHE A 339 -2.74 8.78 -10.78
C PHE A 339 -2.47 10.22 -11.29
N LEU A 340 -3.51 10.90 -11.77
CA LEU A 340 -3.41 12.31 -12.17
C LEU A 340 -2.98 13.21 -11.00
N LEU A 341 -3.49 12.93 -9.80
CA LEU A 341 -3.05 13.61 -8.58
C LEU A 341 -1.56 13.32 -8.27
N ALA A 342 -1.11 12.05 -8.42
CA ALA A 342 0.28 11.67 -8.22
C ALA A 342 1.25 12.35 -9.17
N MET A 343 0.82 12.63 -10.41
CA MET A 343 1.61 13.35 -11.42
C MET A 343 1.94 14.78 -10.99
N GLY A 344 1.17 15.39 -10.09
CA GLY A 344 1.44 16.72 -9.57
C GLY A 344 1.73 17.74 -10.67
N ASN A 345 2.90 18.40 -10.62
CA ASN A 345 3.31 19.39 -11.62
C ASN A 345 3.57 18.84 -13.03
N ASN A 346 3.55 17.51 -13.22
CA ASN A 346 3.63 16.90 -14.56
C ASN A 346 2.25 16.78 -15.23
N THR A 347 1.18 17.35 -14.65
CA THR A 347 -0.16 17.42 -15.23
C THR A 347 -0.63 18.88 -15.32
N PRO A 348 -1.38 19.27 -16.37
CA PRO A 348 -1.99 20.58 -16.46
C PRO A 348 -3.06 20.84 -15.38
N LEU A 349 -3.49 19.81 -14.65
CA LEU A 349 -4.45 19.94 -13.55
C LEU A 349 -3.81 20.44 -12.25
N PHE A 350 -2.49 20.54 -12.18
CA PHE A 350 -1.77 20.91 -10.97
C PHE A 350 -2.21 22.26 -10.36
N PRO A 351 -2.41 23.36 -11.13
CA PRO A 351 -2.90 24.61 -10.59
C PRO A 351 -4.27 24.48 -9.90
N ILE A 352 -5.14 23.61 -10.43
CA ILE A 352 -6.46 23.33 -9.85
C ILE A 352 -6.30 22.55 -8.54
N ILE A 353 -5.44 21.53 -8.52
CA ILE A 353 -5.15 20.71 -7.33
C ILE A 353 -4.63 21.60 -6.19
N CYS A 354 -3.76 22.57 -6.50
CA CYS A 354 -3.22 23.53 -5.52
C CYS A 354 -4.27 24.47 -4.91
N GLN A 355 -5.42 24.66 -5.56
CA GLN A 355 -6.53 25.47 -5.03
C GLN A 355 -7.44 24.67 -4.09
N ILE A 356 -7.37 23.32 -4.10
CA ILE A 356 -8.21 22.49 -3.25
C ILE A 356 -7.68 22.57 -1.81
N PRO A 357 -8.49 23.06 -0.85
CA PRO A 357 -8.10 23.08 0.56
C PRO A 357 -7.65 21.69 1.05
N PHE A 358 -6.66 21.65 1.93
CA PHE A 358 -5.98 20.47 2.44
C PHE A 358 -5.02 19.78 1.43
N LEU A 359 -5.35 19.61 0.15
CA LEU A 359 -4.44 19.01 -0.83
C LEU A 359 -3.20 19.89 -1.07
N ASN A 360 -3.36 21.20 -1.04
CA ASN A 360 -2.28 22.18 -1.17
C ASN A 360 -1.25 22.17 -0.02
N ARG A 361 -1.57 21.52 1.11
CA ARG A 361 -0.67 21.39 2.26
C ARG A 361 0.24 20.16 2.20
N PHE A 362 0.07 19.29 1.20
CA PHE A 362 0.85 18.08 1.05
C PHE A 362 1.96 18.23 0.02
N PHE A 363 3.19 17.87 0.40
CA PHE A 363 4.37 18.00 -0.45
C PHE A 363 4.62 16.77 -1.33
N ASN A 364 4.11 15.61 -0.96
CA ASN A 364 4.39 14.34 -1.62
C ASN A 364 3.13 13.78 -2.30
N LEU A 365 2.76 14.36 -3.45
CA LEU A 365 1.55 13.93 -4.18
C LEU A 365 1.67 12.50 -4.71
N SER A 366 2.90 11.97 -4.93
CA SER A 366 3.09 10.58 -5.38
C SER A 366 2.56 9.53 -4.38
N LEU A 367 2.32 9.91 -3.12
CA LEU A 367 1.65 9.03 -2.16
C LEU A 367 0.24 8.60 -2.56
N SER A 368 -0.43 9.34 -3.45
CA SER A 368 -1.73 8.94 -3.98
C SER A 368 -1.66 7.66 -4.83
N MET A 369 -0.46 7.20 -5.22
CA MET A 369 -0.22 5.91 -5.89
C MET A 369 -0.70 4.70 -5.06
N CYS A 370 -0.88 4.85 -3.75
CA CYS A 370 -1.50 3.81 -2.91
C CYS A 370 -2.90 3.41 -3.41
N ILE A 371 -3.63 4.33 -4.03
CA ILE A 371 -4.99 4.08 -4.55
C ILE A 371 -4.96 3.27 -5.85
N PRO A 372 -4.15 3.64 -6.88
CA PRO A 372 -3.92 2.78 -8.04
C PRO A 372 -3.50 1.35 -7.67
N ASP A 373 -2.57 1.17 -6.74
CA ASP A 373 -2.14 -0.17 -6.33
C ASP A 373 -3.30 -0.98 -5.72
N PHE A 374 -4.08 -0.38 -4.84
CA PHE A 374 -5.28 -1.04 -4.31
C PHE A 374 -6.31 -1.34 -5.41
N ALA A 375 -6.58 -0.38 -6.30
CA ALA A 375 -7.51 -0.55 -7.40
C ALA A 375 -7.09 -1.68 -8.35
N ILE A 376 -5.80 -1.78 -8.70
CA ILE A 376 -5.25 -2.85 -9.54
C ILE A 376 -5.38 -4.21 -8.84
N ALA A 377 -5.17 -4.30 -7.51
CA ALA A 377 -5.40 -5.54 -6.78
C ALA A 377 -6.86 -6.01 -6.87
N ILE A 378 -7.82 -5.08 -6.76
CA ILE A 378 -9.26 -5.39 -6.89
C ILE A 378 -9.62 -5.73 -8.33
N LEU A 379 -9.21 -4.92 -9.29
CA LEU A 379 -9.47 -5.13 -10.72
C LEU A 379 -8.84 -6.44 -11.20
N GLY A 380 -7.61 -6.74 -10.78
CA GLY A 380 -6.93 -8.00 -11.07
C GLY A 380 -7.72 -9.21 -10.57
N GLY A 381 -8.23 -9.14 -9.33
CA GLY A 381 -9.10 -10.20 -8.79
C GLY A 381 -10.43 -10.33 -9.53
N LEU A 382 -11.06 -9.22 -9.91
CA LEU A 382 -12.27 -9.22 -10.71
C LEU A 382 -12.04 -9.78 -12.13
N GLY A 383 -10.88 -9.48 -12.73
CA GLY A 383 -10.48 -10.03 -14.01
C GLY A 383 -10.19 -11.53 -13.95
N LEU A 384 -9.53 -11.98 -12.87
CA LEU A 384 -9.35 -13.40 -12.60
C LEU A 384 -10.70 -14.10 -12.42
N GLU A 385 -11.64 -13.52 -11.66
CA GLU A 385 -12.99 -14.06 -11.47
C GLU A 385 -13.71 -14.24 -12.80
N TYR A 386 -13.58 -13.25 -13.69
CA TYR A 386 -14.15 -13.34 -15.03
C TYR A 386 -13.58 -14.52 -15.83
N LEU A 387 -12.28 -14.74 -15.76
CA LEU A 387 -11.60 -15.84 -16.44
C LEU A 387 -12.03 -17.22 -15.89
N ILE A 388 -12.01 -17.41 -14.55
CA ILE A 388 -12.25 -18.70 -13.91
C ILE A 388 -13.75 -19.07 -13.81
N SER A 389 -14.66 -18.11 -13.95
CA SER A 389 -16.09 -18.37 -13.96
C SER A 389 -16.56 -19.18 -15.18
N GLY A 390 -15.64 -19.45 -16.13
CA GLY A 390 -15.92 -20.22 -17.34
C GLY A 390 -16.78 -19.47 -18.36
N ARG A 391 -16.97 -18.17 -18.19
CA ARG A 391 -17.62 -17.32 -19.20
C ARG A 391 -16.72 -17.30 -20.45
N ARG A 392 -17.27 -17.66 -21.62
CA ARG A 392 -16.51 -17.65 -22.87
C ARG A 392 -16.00 -16.24 -23.18
N ILE A 393 -14.68 -16.06 -23.06
CA ILE A 393 -14.02 -14.86 -23.57
C ILE A 393 -13.92 -15.05 -25.09
N ASP A 394 -14.41 -14.07 -25.83
CA ASP A 394 -14.28 -14.04 -27.30
C ASP A 394 -12.79 -14.19 -27.67
N ILE A 395 -12.53 -15.01 -28.72
CA ILE A 395 -11.18 -15.27 -29.22
C ILE A 395 -10.45 -13.96 -29.53
N ARG A 396 -11.14 -12.96 -30.11
CA ARG A 396 -10.58 -11.63 -30.39
C ARG A 396 -10.09 -10.92 -29.12
N LYS A 397 -10.82 -11.06 -28.01
CA LYS A 397 -10.47 -10.45 -26.69
C LYS A 397 -9.30 -11.19 -26.05
N LYS A 398 -9.21 -12.52 -26.18
CA LYS A 398 -8.02 -13.29 -25.76
C LYS A 398 -6.78 -12.83 -26.52
N SER A 399 -6.90 -12.67 -27.84
CA SER A 399 -5.80 -12.17 -28.69
C SER A 399 -5.37 -10.76 -28.28
N ALA A 400 -6.29 -9.87 -27.87
CA ALA A 400 -5.94 -8.55 -27.38
C ALA A 400 -5.12 -8.60 -26.09
N VAL A 401 -5.43 -9.50 -25.15
CA VAL A 401 -4.64 -9.68 -23.92
C VAL A 401 -3.25 -10.24 -24.25
N PHE A 402 -3.15 -11.22 -25.15
CA PHE A 402 -1.85 -11.71 -25.63
C PHE A 402 -1.06 -10.63 -26.38
N LEU A 403 -1.73 -9.78 -27.14
CA LEU A 403 -1.10 -8.63 -27.80
C LEU A 403 -0.57 -7.62 -26.79
N ILE A 404 -1.30 -7.35 -25.70
CA ILE A 404 -0.85 -6.48 -24.61
C ILE A 404 0.40 -7.07 -23.95
N ILE A 405 0.43 -8.37 -23.69
CA ILE A 405 1.62 -9.06 -23.14
C ILE A 405 2.80 -8.93 -24.11
N ALA A 406 2.57 -9.21 -25.40
CA ALA A 406 3.60 -9.10 -26.43
C ALA A 406 4.11 -7.66 -26.58
N LEU A 407 3.22 -6.66 -26.59
CA LEU A 407 3.59 -5.24 -26.62
C LEU A 407 4.32 -4.82 -25.36
N SER A 408 3.93 -5.31 -24.18
CA SER A 408 4.65 -5.08 -22.92
C SER A 408 6.07 -5.66 -22.99
N LEU A 409 6.24 -6.85 -23.55
CA LEU A 409 7.54 -7.45 -23.77
C LEU A 409 8.37 -6.68 -24.81
N ILE A 410 7.74 -6.22 -25.90
CA ILE A 410 8.40 -5.39 -26.92
C ILE A 410 8.84 -4.06 -26.33
N VAL A 411 7.95 -3.36 -25.61
CA VAL A 411 8.28 -2.11 -24.91
C VAL A 411 9.39 -2.35 -23.88
N ALA A 412 9.37 -3.49 -23.18
CA ALA A 412 10.43 -3.88 -22.28
C ALA A 412 11.78 -4.06 -23.01
N ILE A 413 11.76 -4.74 -24.15
CA ILE A 413 12.95 -4.95 -25.00
C ILE A 413 13.39 -3.61 -25.62
N GLU A 414 12.47 -2.79 -26.09
CA GLU A 414 12.79 -1.45 -26.63
C GLU A 414 13.34 -0.54 -25.53
N CYS A 415 12.79 -0.57 -24.30
CA CYS A 415 13.38 0.15 -23.18
C CYS A 415 14.78 -0.35 -22.82
N LEU A 416 15.07 -1.64 -23.00
CA LEU A 416 16.40 -2.22 -22.86
C LEU A 416 17.35 -1.72 -23.94
N ILE A 417 16.86 -1.56 -25.16
CA ILE A 417 17.65 -1.10 -26.32
C ILE A 417 17.76 0.45 -26.31
N LEU A 418 16.65 1.15 -26.06
CA LEU A 418 16.54 2.62 -26.04
C LEU A 418 16.97 3.23 -24.71
N GLY A 419 17.10 2.45 -23.64
CA GLY A 419 17.73 2.92 -22.40
C GLY A 419 19.11 3.53 -22.67
N LYS A 420 19.76 3.10 -23.76
CA LYS A 420 20.93 3.79 -24.33
C LYS A 420 20.64 5.16 -24.95
N THR A 421 19.39 5.46 -25.31
CA THR A 421 19.02 6.67 -26.10
C THR A 421 18.21 7.70 -25.30
N ILE A 422 17.40 7.27 -24.32
CA ILE A 422 16.58 8.16 -23.44
C ILE A 422 17.45 9.02 -22.50
N THR A 423 18.71 8.69 -22.40
CA THR A 423 19.70 9.40 -21.57
C THR A 423 20.18 10.74 -22.14
N GLY A 424 19.57 11.24 -23.20
CA GLY A 424 19.94 12.54 -23.82
C GLY A 424 19.91 13.73 -22.85
N GLU A 425 19.06 13.67 -21.80
CA GLU A 425 18.92 14.72 -20.79
C GLU A 425 19.68 14.43 -19.48
N MET A 426 20.31 13.25 -19.34
CA MET A 426 21.01 12.84 -18.13
C MET A 426 22.52 12.75 -18.37
N GLY A 427 23.35 13.28 -17.46
CA GLY A 427 24.80 13.41 -17.63
C GLY A 427 25.55 12.10 -17.93
N HIS A 428 26.76 12.20 -18.48
CA HIS A 428 27.60 11.12 -19.00
C HIS A 428 27.79 9.93 -18.02
N SER A 429 27.91 10.19 -16.73
CA SER A 429 28.03 9.18 -15.66
C SER A 429 26.80 8.29 -15.48
N TYR A 430 25.62 8.77 -15.90
CA TYR A 430 24.37 8.02 -15.80
C TYR A 430 24.21 7.04 -16.97
N ARG A 431 24.74 7.38 -18.14
CA ARG A 431 24.72 6.52 -19.34
C ARG A 431 25.53 5.24 -19.16
N GLU A 432 26.72 5.37 -18.58
CA GLU A 432 27.60 4.20 -18.31
C GLU A 432 26.93 3.27 -17.31
N LYS A 433 26.39 3.82 -16.22
CA LYS A 433 25.72 3.04 -15.18
C LYS A 433 24.40 2.37 -15.64
N LEU A 434 23.62 3.03 -16.50
CA LEU A 434 22.45 2.39 -17.12
C LEU A 434 22.85 1.24 -18.06
N GLY A 435 23.97 1.35 -18.75
CA GLY A 435 24.51 0.26 -19.56
C GLY A 435 24.83 -0.99 -18.74
N GLU A 436 25.33 -0.81 -17.52
CA GLU A 436 25.60 -1.92 -16.58
C GLU A 436 24.32 -2.51 -15.98
N ILE A 437 23.28 -1.70 -15.78
CA ILE A 437 21.98 -2.11 -15.23
C ILE A 437 21.18 -2.92 -16.25
N LEU A 438 21.16 -2.47 -17.51
CA LEU A 438 20.35 -3.04 -18.58
C LEU A 438 20.97 -4.29 -19.22
N VAL A 439 21.81 -5.02 -18.49
CA VAL A 439 22.34 -6.31 -18.95
C VAL A 439 21.33 -7.41 -18.64
N ILE A 440 21.05 -8.27 -19.61
CA ILE A 440 20.07 -9.38 -19.48
C ILE A 440 20.40 -10.36 -18.35
N THR A 441 21.66 -10.40 -17.90
CA THR A 441 22.11 -11.21 -16.76
C THR A 441 21.75 -10.60 -15.41
N ASN A 442 21.27 -9.32 -15.38
CA ASN A 442 20.88 -8.66 -14.15
C ASN A 442 19.52 -9.19 -13.66
N PRO A 443 19.40 -9.66 -12.41
CA PRO A 443 18.14 -10.15 -11.83
C PRO A 443 16.99 -9.16 -11.95
N ALA A 444 17.25 -7.87 -11.87
CA ALA A 444 16.23 -6.84 -12.01
C ALA A 444 15.60 -6.76 -13.39
N ILE A 445 16.22 -7.36 -14.38
CA ILE A 445 15.75 -7.43 -15.76
C ILE A 445 15.20 -8.80 -16.08
N TYR A 446 15.97 -9.88 -15.87
CA TYR A 446 15.50 -11.20 -16.29
C TYR A 446 14.37 -11.75 -15.42
N MET A 447 14.29 -11.38 -14.13
CA MET A 447 13.22 -11.88 -13.27
C MET A 447 11.83 -11.33 -13.64
N PRO A 448 11.62 -10.02 -13.88
CA PRO A 448 10.35 -9.54 -14.41
C PRO A 448 9.98 -10.22 -15.75
N ILE A 449 10.94 -10.44 -16.64
CA ILE A 449 10.70 -11.16 -17.91
C ILE A 449 10.25 -12.59 -17.63
N LEU A 450 10.92 -13.30 -16.71
CA LEU A 450 10.52 -14.64 -16.29
C LEU A 450 9.08 -14.65 -15.76
N PHE A 451 8.72 -13.70 -14.87
CA PHE A 451 7.37 -13.60 -14.34
C PHE A 451 6.34 -13.22 -15.42
N MET A 452 6.70 -12.41 -16.42
CA MET A 452 5.84 -12.14 -17.58
C MET A 452 5.54 -13.41 -18.38
N ILE A 453 6.56 -14.24 -18.62
CA ILE A 453 6.41 -15.54 -19.31
C ILE A 453 5.52 -16.48 -18.47
N LEU A 454 5.80 -16.62 -17.18
CA LEU A 454 4.98 -17.45 -16.28
C LEU A 454 3.54 -16.95 -16.18
N ALA A 455 3.33 -15.64 -16.15
CA ALA A 455 2.00 -15.03 -16.16
C ALA A 455 1.25 -15.33 -17.46
N GLY A 456 1.92 -15.28 -18.61
CA GLY A 456 1.35 -15.68 -19.90
C GLY A 456 0.95 -17.14 -19.93
N ILE A 457 1.81 -18.04 -19.46
CA ILE A 457 1.56 -19.49 -19.41
C ILE A 457 0.35 -19.80 -18.49
N ILE A 458 0.33 -19.26 -17.27
CA ILE A 458 -0.79 -19.53 -16.33
C ILE A 458 -2.11 -18.90 -16.83
N TYR A 459 -2.05 -17.71 -17.45
CA TYR A 459 -3.20 -17.10 -18.08
C TYR A 459 -3.78 -17.99 -19.21
N TRP A 460 -2.92 -18.47 -20.10
CA TRP A 460 -3.32 -19.41 -21.17
C TRP A 460 -3.91 -20.67 -20.57
N PHE A 461 -3.23 -21.31 -19.60
CA PHE A 461 -3.70 -22.53 -18.96
C PHE A 461 -5.09 -22.35 -18.33
N LEU A 462 -5.31 -21.29 -17.55
CA LEU A 462 -6.60 -21.01 -16.93
C LEU A 462 -7.67 -20.60 -17.94
N SER A 463 -7.29 -20.02 -19.08
CA SER A 463 -8.25 -19.73 -20.15
C SER A 463 -8.79 -20.99 -20.83
N VAL A 464 -8.01 -22.08 -20.83
CA VAL A 464 -8.42 -23.39 -21.37
C VAL A 464 -9.08 -24.25 -20.29
N ARG A 465 -8.56 -24.22 -19.06
CA ARG A 465 -9.02 -25.03 -17.92
C ARG A 465 -9.38 -24.16 -16.71
N PRO A 466 -10.44 -23.35 -16.79
CA PRO A 466 -10.73 -22.31 -15.79
C PRO A 466 -11.04 -22.85 -14.38
N ARG A 467 -11.49 -24.10 -14.25
CA ARG A 467 -11.86 -24.74 -12.98
C ARG A 467 -10.77 -25.65 -12.40
N ASN A 468 -9.56 -25.63 -12.95
CA ASN A 468 -8.47 -26.46 -12.47
C ASN A 468 -7.92 -25.94 -11.13
N ARG A 469 -8.11 -26.69 -10.05
CA ARG A 469 -7.70 -26.29 -8.68
C ARG A 469 -6.17 -26.16 -8.56
N THR A 470 -5.41 -27.06 -9.19
CA THR A 470 -3.94 -26.99 -9.19
C THR A 470 -3.46 -25.72 -9.87
N GLY A 471 -4.08 -25.34 -11.01
CA GLY A 471 -3.78 -24.07 -11.67
C GLY A 471 -4.05 -22.85 -10.79
N HIS A 472 -5.12 -22.88 -9.97
CA HIS A 472 -5.40 -21.82 -9.02
C HIS A 472 -4.34 -21.71 -7.90
N VAL A 473 -3.83 -22.84 -7.42
CA VAL A 473 -2.74 -22.86 -6.43
C VAL A 473 -1.45 -22.33 -7.04
N ILE A 474 -1.08 -22.82 -8.21
CA ILE A 474 0.11 -22.36 -8.95
C ILE A 474 0.05 -20.86 -9.20
N LEU A 475 -1.12 -20.33 -9.57
CA LEU A 475 -1.33 -18.89 -9.75
C LEU A 475 -0.97 -18.08 -8.50
N ILE A 476 -1.47 -18.50 -7.33
CA ILE A 476 -1.18 -17.81 -6.06
C ILE A 476 0.30 -17.92 -5.70
N VAL A 477 0.92 -19.07 -5.96
CA VAL A 477 2.37 -19.29 -5.72
C VAL A 477 3.21 -18.38 -6.63
N ILE A 478 2.87 -18.28 -7.93
CA ILE A 478 3.59 -17.38 -8.87
C ILE A 478 3.42 -15.93 -8.42
N LEU A 479 2.21 -15.51 -8.05
CA LEU A 479 1.96 -14.15 -7.55
C LEU A 479 2.82 -13.85 -6.31
N PHE A 480 2.81 -14.78 -5.34
CA PHE A 480 3.61 -14.60 -4.12
C PHE A 480 5.11 -14.55 -4.43
N ALA A 481 5.60 -15.45 -5.29
CA ALA A 481 7.01 -15.50 -5.68
C ALA A 481 7.46 -14.20 -6.38
N ASP A 482 6.64 -13.65 -7.27
CA ASP A 482 6.88 -12.38 -7.96
C ASP A 482 7.01 -11.21 -6.97
N LEU A 483 6.02 -11.06 -6.08
CA LEU A 483 6.02 -10.00 -5.06
C LEU A 483 7.12 -10.21 -4.00
N PHE A 484 7.38 -11.46 -3.63
CA PHE A 484 8.47 -11.83 -2.71
C PHE A 484 9.83 -11.45 -3.29
N PHE A 485 10.08 -11.78 -4.55
CA PHE A 485 11.32 -11.41 -5.22
C PHE A 485 11.54 -9.89 -5.18
N PHE A 486 10.51 -9.11 -5.51
CA PHE A 486 10.56 -7.66 -5.39
C PHE A 486 10.87 -7.21 -3.96
N GLY A 487 10.11 -7.66 -2.97
CA GLY A 487 10.24 -7.21 -1.58
C GLY A 487 11.54 -7.64 -0.91
N HIS A 488 12.01 -8.87 -1.19
CA HIS A 488 13.23 -9.43 -0.61
C HIS A 488 14.48 -8.62 -1.00
N PHE A 489 14.58 -8.21 -2.27
CA PHE A 489 15.71 -7.40 -2.73
C PHE A 489 15.65 -5.94 -2.31
N LEU A 490 14.50 -5.47 -1.84
CA LEU A 490 14.34 -4.11 -1.35
C LEU A 490 14.95 -3.93 0.05
N TYR A 491 14.71 -4.89 0.94
CA TYR A 491 15.13 -4.83 2.34
C TYR A 491 15.91 -6.08 2.73
N GLN A 492 17.18 -6.15 2.30
CA GLN A 492 18.04 -7.31 2.62
C GLN A 492 18.43 -7.41 4.11
N HIS A 493 18.29 -6.33 4.87
CA HIS A 493 18.73 -6.35 6.28
C HIS A 493 17.78 -5.55 7.16
N SER A 494 17.33 -6.19 8.24
CA SER A 494 16.83 -5.45 9.39
C SER A 494 17.97 -4.63 9.99
N VAL A 495 17.72 -3.36 10.30
CA VAL A 495 18.71 -2.54 11.00
C VAL A 495 18.89 -3.13 12.40
N LYS A 496 20.08 -3.65 12.68
CA LYS A 496 20.43 -4.13 14.02
C LYS A 496 20.56 -2.93 14.94
N VAL A 497 19.77 -2.91 15.99
CA VAL A 497 19.75 -1.82 16.97
C VAL A 497 21.14 -1.64 17.58
N ASP A 498 21.84 -2.73 17.86
CA ASP A 498 23.19 -2.71 18.45
C ASP A 498 24.25 -2.09 17.53
N GLU A 499 24.20 -2.34 16.22
CA GLU A 499 25.15 -1.75 15.26
C GLU A 499 25.01 -0.23 15.17
N PHE A 500 23.80 0.30 15.37
CA PHE A 500 23.57 1.75 15.34
C PHE A 500 23.99 2.42 16.66
N ILE A 501 23.72 1.78 17.81
CA ILE A 501 24.12 2.29 19.13
C ILE A 501 25.64 2.38 19.25
N HIS A 502 26.38 1.49 18.56
CA HIS A 502 27.83 1.47 18.59
C HIS A 502 28.49 2.37 17.52
N LYS A 503 27.83 2.66 16.39
CA LYS A 503 28.39 3.51 15.32
C LYS A 503 28.37 4.99 15.63
N ASP A 504 27.34 5.47 16.32
CA ASP A 504 27.27 6.88 16.75
C ASP A 504 27.59 6.97 18.24
N LYS A 505 28.78 7.52 18.55
CA LYS A 505 29.21 7.78 19.93
C LYS A 505 28.15 8.62 20.66
N ASN A 506 27.18 7.92 21.31
CA ASN A 506 26.24 8.47 22.30
C ASN A 506 25.35 9.65 21.87
N PRO A 507 24.40 9.53 20.93
CA PRO A 507 23.32 10.51 20.86
C PRO A 507 22.50 10.49 22.17
N PRO A 508 22.08 11.66 22.70
CA PRO A 508 21.37 11.77 23.98
C PRO A 508 20.13 10.90 24.11
N ILE A 509 19.46 10.62 23.00
CA ILE A 509 18.26 9.77 22.93
C ILE A 509 18.56 8.31 23.36
N PHE A 510 19.77 7.80 23.13
CA PHE A 510 20.15 6.43 23.51
C PHE A 510 20.62 6.31 24.97
N LYS A 511 20.99 7.43 25.61
CA LYS A 511 21.24 7.46 27.06
C LYS A 511 19.97 7.14 27.83
N PHE A 512 18.84 7.68 27.39
CA PHE A 512 17.52 7.37 27.93
C PHE A 512 17.18 5.88 27.85
N PHE A 513 17.54 5.20 26.74
CA PHE A 513 17.24 3.76 26.54
C PHE A 513 18.13 2.83 27.37
N ARG A 514 19.27 3.30 27.90
CA ARG A 514 20.13 2.51 28.80
C ARG A 514 19.70 2.60 30.27
N GLU A 515 19.02 3.68 30.63
CA GLU A 515 18.61 3.97 32.03
C GLU A 515 17.17 3.50 32.33
N THR A 516 16.42 3.04 31.34
CA THR A 516 15.06 2.48 31.46
C THR A 516 15.04 0.99 31.11
#